data_9a7de2dec19ab53de2c6a780274b342f
#
_entry.id   9a7de2dec19ab53de2c6a780274b342f
#
_cell.length_a   1.000
_cell.length_b   1.000
_cell.length_c   1.000
_cell.angle_alpha   90.00
_cell.angle_beta   90.00
_cell.angle_gamma   90.00
#
_symmetry.space_group_name_H-M   'P 1'
#
loop_
_entity.id
_entity.type
_entity.pdbx_description
1 polymer ?
#
loop_
_entity_poly.entity_id
_entity_poly.type
_entity_poly.pdbx_seq_one_letter_code
_entity_poly.pdbx_strand_id
1 'polypeptide(L)'
;MKKDRVRDAFLAQLRRVPIIEVCCEKVNVSRMSINRWRKEDKKFDKAVAEALSEGDAFMNDLGESQLISLIKDKHWPAISFWLRHKHPQFRDKLDITARIEKKEELTPEQQEVVRKALKHAALLPKDDSEVPKS
;
A
#
# COMPACT_ATOMS: atom_id res chain seq x y z
N MET A 1 7.70 -34.02 -11.84
CA MET A 1 7.72 -34.65 -10.53
C MET A 1 6.91 -33.87 -9.54
N LYS A 2 6.47 -34.52 -8.51
CA LYS A 2 5.63 -33.90 -7.52
C LYS A 2 6.29 -32.67 -6.87
N LYS A 3 7.57 -32.78 -6.56
CA LYS A 3 8.32 -31.72 -5.94
C LYS A 3 8.39 -30.49 -6.85
N ASP A 4 8.58 -30.71 -8.13
CA ASP A 4 8.68 -29.61 -9.08
C ASP A 4 7.36 -28.90 -9.24
N ARG A 5 6.26 -29.65 -9.22
CA ARG A 5 4.92 -29.02 -9.31
C ARG A 5 4.66 -28.15 -8.10
N VAL A 6 5.07 -28.62 -6.91
CA VAL A 6 4.87 -27.84 -5.70
C VAL A 6 5.71 -26.58 -5.74
N ARG A 7 6.95 -26.70 -6.23
CA ARG A 7 7.82 -25.53 -6.34
C ARG A 7 7.24 -24.51 -7.31
N ASP A 8 6.76 -24.96 -8.47
CA ASP A 8 6.18 -24.07 -9.46
C ASP A 8 4.92 -23.39 -8.94
N ALA A 9 4.07 -24.16 -8.25
CA ALA A 9 2.85 -23.61 -7.67
C ALA A 9 3.20 -22.59 -6.58
N PHE A 10 4.22 -22.86 -5.79
CA PHE A 10 4.66 -21.98 -4.73
C PHE A 10 5.15 -20.64 -5.34
N LEU A 11 5.97 -20.72 -6.38
CA LEU A 11 6.49 -19.53 -7.03
C LEU A 11 5.37 -18.71 -7.67
N ALA A 12 4.40 -19.38 -8.26
CA ALA A 12 3.25 -18.69 -8.86
C ALA A 12 2.46 -17.92 -7.80
N GLN A 13 2.30 -18.50 -6.61
CA GLN A 13 1.62 -17.82 -5.53
C GLN A 13 2.44 -16.63 -5.01
N LEU A 14 3.76 -16.77 -4.91
CA LEU A 14 4.62 -15.69 -4.44
C LEU A 14 4.55 -14.47 -5.35
N ARG A 15 4.39 -14.68 -6.63
CA ARG A 15 4.30 -13.57 -7.58
C ARG A 15 3.05 -12.73 -7.37
N ARG A 16 2.06 -13.28 -6.65
CA ARG A 16 0.82 -12.57 -6.38
C ARG A 16 0.75 -12.11 -4.93
N VAL A 17 1.22 -12.93 -4.00
CA VAL A 17 1.21 -12.61 -2.58
C VAL A 17 2.61 -12.86 -2.06
N PRO A 18 3.43 -11.83 -1.89
CA PRO A 18 4.83 -11.99 -1.48
C PRO A 18 5.00 -12.30 0.01
N ILE A 19 4.30 -13.30 0.49
CA ILE A 19 4.41 -13.74 1.88
C ILE A 19 4.62 -15.25 1.85
N ILE A 20 5.81 -15.67 2.20
CA ILE A 20 6.20 -17.07 2.12
C ILE A 20 5.25 -17.99 2.88
N GLU A 21 4.88 -17.59 4.10
CA GLU A 21 4.02 -18.42 4.93
C GLU A 21 2.64 -18.66 4.32
N VAL A 22 2.05 -17.61 3.76
CA VAL A 22 0.74 -17.72 3.11
C VAL A 22 0.83 -18.65 1.90
N CYS A 23 1.91 -18.52 1.13
CA CYS A 23 2.08 -19.33 -0.07
C CYS A 23 2.33 -20.79 0.30
N CYS A 24 3.04 -21.04 1.40
CA CYS A 24 3.26 -22.39 1.89
C CYS A 24 1.93 -23.06 2.25
N GLU A 25 1.06 -22.32 2.90
CA GLU A 25 -0.25 -22.87 3.25
C GLU A 25 -1.08 -23.15 2.00
N LYS A 26 -1.01 -22.28 1.03
CA LYS A 26 -1.78 -22.45 -0.20
C LYS A 26 -1.38 -23.68 -0.98
N VAL A 27 -0.09 -23.98 -1.03
CA VAL A 27 0.38 -25.14 -1.79
C VAL A 27 0.65 -26.35 -0.89
N ASN A 28 0.30 -26.21 0.39
CA ASN A 28 0.40 -27.32 1.34
C ASN A 28 1.81 -27.87 1.47
N VAL A 29 2.77 -27.00 1.67
CA VAL A 29 4.16 -27.39 1.87
C VAL A 29 4.66 -26.65 3.11
N SER A 30 5.60 -27.22 3.84
CA SER A 30 6.09 -26.58 5.05
C SER A 30 7.13 -25.53 4.73
N ARG A 31 7.19 -24.52 5.57
CA ARG A 31 8.19 -23.46 5.42
C ARG A 31 9.60 -24.05 5.54
N MET A 32 9.76 -25.08 6.37
CA MET A 32 11.07 -25.74 6.51
C MET A 32 11.50 -26.38 5.20
N SER A 33 10.57 -26.98 4.47
CA SER A 33 10.88 -27.58 3.18
C SER A 33 11.34 -26.51 2.19
N ILE A 34 10.66 -25.36 2.17
CA ILE A 34 11.04 -24.28 1.28
C ILE A 34 12.44 -23.77 1.64
N ASN A 35 12.72 -23.56 2.92
CA ASN A 35 14.04 -23.09 3.36
C ASN A 35 15.13 -24.09 2.99
N ARG A 36 14.85 -25.38 3.16
CA ARG A 36 15.80 -26.41 2.80
C ARG A 36 16.09 -26.40 1.30
N TRP A 37 15.04 -26.31 0.49
CA TRP A 37 15.20 -26.30 -0.96
C TRP A 37 15.97 -25.05 -1.43
N ARG A 38 15.76 -23.92 -0.76
CA ARG A 38 16.49 -22.70 -1.11
C ARG A 38 17.98 -22.86 -0.83
N LYS A 39 18.33 -23.58 0.24
CA LYS A 39 19.73 -23.80 0.57
C LYS A 39 20.37 -24.82 -0.35
N GLU A 40 19.62 -25.82 -0.75
CA GLU A 40 20.15 -26.89 -1.59
C GLU A 40 20.20 -26.51 -3.07
N ASP A 41 19.35 -25.66 -3.53
CA ASP A 41 19.24 -25.34 -4.94
C ASP A 41 19.29 -23.84 -5.14
N LYS A 42 20.40 -23.34 -5.63
CA LYS A 42 20.59 -21.91 -5.84
C LYS A 42 19.66 -21.35 -6.90
N LYS A 43 19.29 -22.15 -7.89
CA LYS A 43 18.38 -21.71 -8.93
C LYS A 43 17.00 -21.47 -8.32
N PHE A 44 16.58 -22.35 -7.42
CA PHE A 44 15.29 -22.18 -6.76
C PHE A 44 15.33 -20.95 -5.85
N ASP A 45 16.45 -20.76 -5.12
CA ASP A 45 16.59 -19.61 -4.24
C ASP A 45 16.48 -18.30 -5.04
N LYS A 46 17.11 -18.25 -6.20
CA LYS A 46 17.04 -17.09 -7.06
C LYS A 46 15.62 -16.88 -7.57
N ALA A 47 14.96 -17.97 -7.95
CA ALA A 47 13.57 -17.90 -8.43
C ALA A 47 12.64 -17.39 -7.33
N VAL A 48 12.89 -17.78 -6.07
CA VAL A 48 12.09 -17.29 -4.94
C VAL A 48 12.31 -15.79 -4.77
N ALA A 49 13.56 -15.34 -4.84
CA ALA A 49 13.86 -13.92 -4.70
C ALA A 49 13.19 -13.09 -5.81
N GLU A 50 13.22 -13.59 -7.04
CA GLU A 50 12.58 -12.91 -8.16
C GLU A 50 11.07 -12.91 -7.99
N ALA A 51 10.48 -14.02 -7.55
CA ALA A 51 9.04 -14.09 -7.34
C ALA A 51 8.59 -13.15 -6.24
N LEU A 52 9.37 -13.01 -5.17
CA LEU A 52 9.06 -12.06 -4.09
C LEU A 52 9.09 -10.63 -4.61
N SER A 53 10.08 -10.32 -5.45
CA SER A 53 10.19 -8.99 -6.02
C SER A 53 9.00 -8.68 -6.94
N GLU A 54 8.60 -9.64 -7.76
CA GLU A 54 7.45 -9.46 -8.63
C GLU A 54 6.18 -9.32 -7.81
N GLY A 55 6.05 -10.11 -6.73
CA GLY A 55 4.90 -10.03 -5.85
C GLY A 55 4.81 -8.69 -5.15
N ASP A 56 5.95 -8.16 -4.70
CA ASP A 56 5.98 -6.85 -4.06
C ASP A 56 5.53 -5.77 -5.05
N ALA A 57 6.02 -5.82 -6.27
CA ALA A 57 5.63 -4.85 -7.29
C ALA A 57 4.13 -4.95 -7.58
N PHE A 58 3.62 -6.18 -7.70
CA PHE A 58 2.20 -6.39 -7.95
C PHE A 58 1.34 -5.84 -6.80
N MET A 59 1.74 -6.12 -5.55
CA MET A 59 0.99 -5.63 -4.39
C MET A 59 1.08 -4.12 -4.25
N ASN A 60 2.23 -3.54 -4.60
CA ASN A 60 2.36 -2.09 -4.57
C ASN A 60 1.43 -1.45 -5.59
N ASP A 61 1.38 -2.00 -6.80
CA ASP A 61 0.50 -1.49 -7.84
C ASP A 61 -0.97 -1.62 -7.43
N LEU A 62 -1.32 -2.77 -6.86
CA LEU A 62 -2.67 -3.00 -6.40
C LEU A 62 -3.03 -2.04 -5.26
N GLY A 63 -2.10 -1.88 -4.31
CA GLY A 63 -2.30 -0.96 -3.19
C GLY A 63 -2.48 0.47 -3.66
N GLU A 64 -1.65 0.90 -4.60
CA GLU A 64 -1.77 2.25 -5.14
C GLU A 64 -3.11 2.43 -5.85
N SER A 65 -3.55 1.42 -6.60
CA SER A 65 -4.82 1.48 -7.30
C SER A 65 -5.98 1.61 -6.32
N GLN A 66 -5.95 0.83 -5.23
CA GLN A 66 -6.99 0.89 -4.21
C GLN A 66 -6.95 2.22 -3.46
N LEU A 67 -5.75 2.70 -3.19
CA LEU A 67 -5.58 3.98 -2.51
C LEU A 67 -6.16 5.11 -3.35
N ILE A 68 -5.88 5.10 -4.66
CA ILE A 68 -6.40 6.10 -5.57
C ILE A 68 -7.94 6.06 -5.59
N SER A 69 -8.51 4.86 -5.58
CA SER A 69 -9.97 4.73 -5.55
C SER A 69 -10.55 5.34 -4.28
N LEU A 70 -9.93 5.11 -3.14
CA LEU A 70 -10.39 5.68 -1.88
C LEU A 70 -10.24 7.20 -1.87
N ILE A 71 -9.17 7.71 -2.47
CA ILE A 71 -8.97 9.14 -2.56
C ILE A 71 -10.07 9.78 -3.40
N LYS A 72 -10.43 9.13 -4.51
CA LYS A 72 -11.50 9.62 -5.37
C LYS A 72 -12.83 9.63 -4.63
N ASP A 73 -13.01 8.72 -3.68
CA ASP A 73 -14.22 8.66 -2.87
C ASP A 73 -14.15 9.61 -1.69
N LYS A 74 -13.14 10.45 -1.65
CA LYS A 74 -12.97 11.46 -0.59
C LYS A 74 -12.78 10.84 0.80
N HIS A 75 -12.15 9.70 0.85
CA HIS A 75 -11.88 9.00 2.11
C HIS A 75 -10.68 9.67 2.78
N TRP A 76 -10.93 10.37 3.87
CA TRP A 76 -9.88 11.18 4.52
C TRP A 76 -8.62 10.41 4.93
N PRO A 77 -8.71 9.24 5.56
CA PRO A 77 -7.49 8.51 5.92
C PRO A 77 -6.59 8.22 4.71
N ALA A 78 -7.19 7.91 3.55
CA ALA A 78 -6.42 7.64 2.35
C ALA A 78 -5.77 8.91 1.81
N ILE A 79 -6.50 10.03 1.86
CA ILE A 79 -5.96 11.30 1.40
C ILE A 79 -4.79 11.74 2.27
N SER A 80 -4.93 11.61 3.60
CA SER A 80 -3.87 12.01 4.51
C SER A 80 -2.65 11.11 4.35
N PHE A 81 -2.87 9.80 4.12
CA PHE A 81 -1.80 8.86 3.88
C PHE A 81 -1.00 9.27 2.64
N TRP A 82 -1.71 9.60 1.55
CA TRP A 82 -1.08 10.01 0.31
C TRP A 82 -0.24 11.27 0.52
N LEU A 83 -0.82 12.27 1.16
CA LEU A 83 -0.12 13.53 1.36
C LEU A 83 1.11 13.38 2.24
N ARG A 84 1.04 12.55 3.26
CA ARG A 84 2.20 12.32 4.12
C ARG A 84 3.36 11.69 3.38
N HIS A 85 3.06 10.79 2.48
CA HIS A 85 4.09 10.04 1.77
C HIS A 85 4.60 10.75 0.52
N LYS A 86 3.74 11.48 -0.16
CA LYS A 86 4.14 12.15 -1.40
C LYS A 86 4.54 13.60 -1.19
N HIS A 87 4.05 14.22 -0.13
CA HIS A 87 4.35 15.62 0.16
C HIS A 87 4.76 15.76 1.63
N PRO A 88 6.01 15.44 1.95
CA PRO A 88 6.48 15.47 3.34
C PRO A 88 6.27 16.80 4.05
N GLN A 89 6.21 17.89 3.30
CA GLN A 89 6.02 19.20 3.90
C GLN A 89 4.67 19.33 4.60
N PHE A 90 3.74 18.45 4.33
CA PHE A 90 2.43 18.48 4.98
C PHE A 90 2.32 17.49 6.13
N ARG A 91 3.36 16.71 6.36
CA ARG A 91 3.29 15.66 7.37
C ARG A 91 2.91 16.15 8.77
N ASP A 92 3.62 17.14 9.27
CA ASP A 92 3.36 17.65 10.61
C ASP A 92 1.99 18.31 10.70
N LYS A 93 1.62 19.01 9.64
CA LYS A 93 0.32 19.68 9.62
C LYS A 93 -0.82 18.69 9.62
N LEU A 94 -0.68 17.61 8.88
CA LEU A 94 -1.71 16.56 8.84
C LEU A 94 -1.79 15.80 10.16
N ASP A 95 -0.67 15.61 10.84
CA ASP A 95 -0.67 14.94 12.13
C ASP A 95 -1.44 15.77 13.16
N ILE A 96 -1.23 17.07 13.16
CA ILE A 96 -1.93 17.96 14.06
C ILE A 96 -3.43 17.93 13.74
N THR A 97 -3.76 17.98 12.47
CA THR A 97 -5.15 17.96 12.01
C THR A 97 -5.84 16.66 12.46
N ALA A 98 -5.17 15.54 12.26
CA ALA A 98 -5.74 14.24 12.63
C ALA A 98 -5.99 14.13 14.13
N ARG A 99 -5.10 14.71 14.95
CA ARG A 99 -5.29 14.68 16.39
C ARG A 99 -6.47 15.52 16.81
N ILE A 100 -6.61 16.67 16.17
CA ILE A 100 -7.70 17.59 16.50
C ILE A 100 -9.04 17.01 16.09
N GLU A 101 -9.10 16.37 14.94
CA GLU A 101 -10.35 15.77 14.49
C GLU A 101 -10.87 14.71 15.44
N LYS A 102 -10.00 14.08 16.19
CA LYS A 102 -10.44 13.06 17.12
C LYS A 102 -11.02 13.67 18.40
N LYS A 103 -10.69 14.91 18.69
CA LYS A 103 -11.12 15.56 19.92
C LYS A 103 -12.01 16.75 19.72
N GLU A 104 -11.72 17.56 18.73
CA GLU A 104 -12.44 18.80 18.52
C GLU A 104 -12.51 19.11 17.04
N GLU A 105 -13.36 20.04 16.69
CA GLU A 105 -13.48 20.45 15.31
C GLU A 105 -12.25 21.22 14.92
N LEU A 106 -11.92 21.26 13.65
CA LEU A 106 -10.77 21.98 13.18
C LEU A 106 -11.01 23.49 13.28
N THR A 107 -9.96 24.20 13.60
CA THR A 107 -10.06 25.66 13.62
C THR A 107 -10.04 26.11 12.16
N PRO A 108 -10.47 27.34 11.87
CA PRO A 108 -10.45 27.84 10.50
C PRO A 108 -9.07 27.80 9.87
N GLU A 109 -8.02 28.05 10.66
CA GLU A 109 -6.68 28.00 10.12
C GLU A 109 -6.28 26.57 9.72
N GLN A 110 -6.65 25.61 10.52
CA GLN A 110 -6.36 24.21 10.23
C GLN A 110 -7.15 23.73 9.02
N GLN A 111 -8.40 24.18 8.92
CA GLN A 111 -9.21 23.82 7.76
C GLN A 111 -8.58 24.36 6.49
N GLU A 112 -8.01 25.56 6.56
CA GLU A 112 -7.37 26.16 5.41
C GLU A 112 -6.12 25.37 5.00
N VAL A 113 -5.34 24.90 5.98
CA VAL A 113 -4.16 24.12 5.70
C VAL A 113 -4.55 22.81 4.98
N VAL A 114 -5.57 22.15 5.48
CA VAL A 114 -6.04 20.91 4.88
C VAL A 114 -6.54 21.16 3.47
N ARG A 115 -7.32 22.19 3.28
CA ARG A 115 -7.86 22.50 1.98
C ARG A 115 -6.77 22.82 0.97
N LYS A 116 -5.75 23.57 1.38
CA LYS A 116 -4.63 23.88 0.50
C LYS A 116 -3.85 22.63 0.14
N ALA A 117 -3.67 21.74 1.10
CA ALA A 117 -2.95 20.49 0.84
C ALA A 117 -3.70 19.64 -0.18
N LEU A 118 -5.01 19.52 -0.03
CA LEU A 118 -5.81 18.73 -0.95
C LEU A 118 -5.82 19.35 -2.34
N LYS A 119 -5.90 20.67 -2.41
CA LYS A 119 -5.93 21.35 -3.67
C LYS A 119 -4.58 21.22 -4.37
N HIS A 120 -3.50 21.34 -3.62
CA HIS A 120 -2.17 21.23 -4.18
C HIS A 120 -1.95 19.83 -4.78
N ALA A 121 -2.52 18.81 -4.18
CA ALA A 121 -2.41 17.46 -4.68
C ALA A 121 -3.44 17.17 -5.79
N ALA A 122 -4.21 18.18 -6.20
CA ALA A 122 -5.21 18.05 -7.26
C ALA A 122 -6.27 17.00 -6.93
N LEU A 123 -6.60 16.87 -5.66
CA LEU A 123 -7.61 15.89 -5.23
C LEU A 123 -9.00 16.49 -5.07
N LEU A 124 -9.12 17.80 -5.15
CA LEU A 124 -10.42 18.46 -5.06
C LEU A 124 -10.92 18.79 -6.46
N PRO A 125 -12.22 18.75 -6.69
CA PRO A 125 -12.79 19.12 -7.99
C PRO A 125 -12.54 20.59 -8.23
N LYS A 126 -12.48 20.98 -9.48
CA LYS A 126 -12.19 22.36 -9.78
C LYS A 126 -13.24 23.33 -9.28
N ASP A 127 -14.48 22.94 -9.28
CA ASP A 127 -15.49 23.89 -8.88
C ASP A 127 -15.60 23.96 -7.40
N ASP A 128 -14.76 23.30 -6.67
CA ASP A 128 -14.78 23.47 -5.24
C ASP A 128 -14.39 24.90 -4.95
N SER A 129 -13.86 25.56 -5.92
CA SER A 129 -13.49 26.92 -5.68
C SER A 129 -14.71 27.71 -5.29
N GLU A 130 -15.84 27.21 -5.60
CA GLU A 130 -16.97 27.91 -5.28
C GLU A 130 -17.49 27.49 -4.03
N VAL A 131 -16.93 26.69 -3.41
CA VAL A 131 -17.37 26.27 -2.21
C VAL A 131 -17.34 27.46 -1.38
N PRO A 132 -18.25 27.67 -0.76
CA PRO A 132 -18.47 28.73 -0.02
C PRO A 132 -17.51 29.12 0.73
N LYS A 133 -17.20 30.01 0.58
CA LYS A 133 -16.34 30.38 1.20
C LYS A 133 -16.88 30.73 2.39
N SER A 134 -17.81 30.71 2.74
CA SER A 134 -18.26 31.14 3.96
C SER A 134 -17.78 30.53 5.10
#